data_f758add24e987f6b60f3a2f40adbb68b
#
_entry.id   f758add24e987f6b60f3a2f40adbb68b
#
_cell.length_a   1.000
_cell.length_b   1.000
_cell.length_c   1.000
_cell.angle_alpha   90.00
_cell.angle_beta   90.00
_cell.angle_gamma   90.00
#
_symmetry.space_group_name_H-M   'P 1'
#
loop_
_entity.id
_entity.type
_entity.pdbx_description
1 polymer ?
#
loop_
_entity_poly.entity_id
_entity_poly.type
_entity_poly.pdbx_seq_one_letter_code
_entity_poly.pdbx_strand_id
1 'polypeptide(L)'
;QTCALPISTIFMNHGIDIVDADIVARHIFEDLDLLNKVFSTFGETIKNEDGSLNRKALGNIVFNDDEKLIALNNLTHPKIKENILKKIEEYKTQGKKIVAIDAALLIEDNYLPYIDKLILVTCKKDIQIKRIIARDNCTEKEAISRINSQMSQEDKAKFADYIIDNSGSFENLEQQVLEIIS
;
A
#
# COMPACT_ATOMS: atom_id res chain seq x y z
N GLN A 1 0.23 0.38 6.56
CA GLN A 1 0.77 1.73 6.34
C GLN A 1 0.97 2.54 7.62
N THR A 2 0.07 2.53 8.60
CA THR A 2 0.21 3.34 9.82
C THR A 2 1.49 3.04 10.62
N CYS A 3 2.07 1.87 10.43
CA CYS A 3 3.32 1.45 11.06
C CYS A 3 4.55 1.67 10.17
N ALA A 4 4.40 1.82 8.85
CA ALA A 4 5.50 1.92 7.91
C ALA A 4 5.97 3.36 7.62
N LEU A 5 5.11 4.37 7.72
CA LEU A 5 5.45 5.77 7.40
C LEU A 5 6.76 6.28 8.04
N PRO A 6 7.05 6.02 9.33
CA PRO A 6 8.34 6.43 9.89
C PRO A 6 9.53 5.74 9.24
N ILE A 7 9.36 4.48 8.82
CA ILE A 7 10.42 3.67 8.20
C ILE A 7 10.75 4.19 6.80
N SER A 8 9.73 4.50 5.99
CA SER A 8 9.93 5.09 4.66
C SER A 8 10.71 6.39 4.74
N THR A 9 10.46 7.21 5.78
CA THR A 9 11.25 8.43 6.05
C THR A 9 12.70 8.12 6.39
N ILE A 10 12.96 7.10 7.23
CA ILE A 10 14.33 6.69 7.57
C ILE A 10 15.06 6.20 6.32
N PHE A 11 14.45 5.35 5.50
CA PHE A 11 15.04 4.90 4.24
C PHE A 11 15.42 6.06 3.32
N MET A 12 14.51 7.03 3.12
CA MET A 12 14.80 8.21 2.30
C MET A 12 15.96 9.04 2.84
N ASN A 13 16.06 9.21 4.16
CA ASN A 13 17.17 9.92 4.80
C ASN A 13 18.53 9.21 4.59
N HIS A 14 18.50 7.91 4.33
CA HIS A 14 19.69 7.11 4.00
C HIS A 14 19.87 6.86 2.50
N GLY A 15 19.19 7.65 1.66
CA GLY A 15 19.39 7.64 0.21
C GLY A 15 18.71 6.47 -0.52
N ILE A 16 17.79 5.77 0.13
CA ILE A 16 16.99 4.71 -0.47
C ILE A 16 15.69 5.33 -1.01
N ASP A 17 15.45 5.17 -2.29
CA ASP A 17 14.23 5.65 -2.94
C ASP A 17 13.05 4.73 -2.64
N ILE A 18 11.87 5.32 -2.47
CA ILE A 18 10.64 4.61 -2.12
C ILE A 18 9.63 4.67 -3.26
N VAL A 19 9.08 3.53 -3.62
CA VAL A 19 7.88 3.42 -4.44
C VAL A 19 6.69 3.15 -3.52
N ASP A 20 5.91 4.19 -3.22
CA ASP A 20 4.68 4.06 -2.42
C ASP A 20 3.54 3.56 -3.31
N ALA A 21 3.07 2.34 -3.04
CA ALA A 21 2.01 1.69 -3.80
C ALA A 21 0.66 2.42 -3.70
N ASP A 22 0.38 3.08 -2.57
CA ASP A 22 -0.85 3.86 -2.40
C ASP A 22 -0.82 5.13 -3.22
N ILE A 23 0.35 5.78 -3.34
CA ILE A 23 0.52 6.94 -4.23
C ILE A 23 0.31 6.48 -5.67
N VAL A 24 0.94 5.37 -6.08
CA VAL A 24 0.74 4.80 -7.42
C VAL A 24 -0.74 4.50 -7.66
N ALA A 25 -1.42 3.82 -6.71
CA ALA A 25 -2.84 3.50 -6.82
C ALA A 25 -3.76 4.73 -6.91
N ARG A 26 -3.36 5.86 -6.33
CA ARG A 26 -4.13 7.12 -6.47
C ARG A 26 -4.05 7.70 -7.88
N HIS A 27 -2.95 7.50 -8.58
CA HIS A 27 -2.68 8.10 -9.89
C HIS A 27 -3.04 7.20 -11.08
N ILE A 28 -3.45 5.94 -10.85
CA ILE A 28 -3.77 5.01 -11.95
C ILE A 28 -4.92 5.49 -12.84
N PHE A 29 -5.84 6.29 -12.30
CA PHE A 29 -6.99 6.82 -13.05
C PHE A 29 -6.66 8.05 -13.91
N GLU A 30 -5.39 8.48 -13.95
CA GLU A 30 -4.85 9.39 -14.96
C GLU A 30 -4.67 8.66 -16.31
N ASP A 31 -4.61 7.33 -16.29
CA ASP A 31 -4.67 6.49 -17.49
C ASP A 31 -6.11 6.47 -18.01
N LEU A 32 -6.33 7.14 -19.15
CA LEU A 32 -7.66 7.29 -19.74
C LEU A 32 -8.28 5.96 -20.19
N ASP A 33 -7.45 5.00 -20.62
CA ASP A 33 -7.95 3.68 -21.05
C ASP A 33 -8.48 2.90 -19.84
N LEU A 34 -7.77 2.93 -18.71
CA LEU A 34 -8.26 2.34 -17.47
C LEU A 34 -9.51 3.05 -16.97
N LEU A 35 -9.51 4.38 -16.97
CA LEU A 35 -10.64 5.19 -16.52
C LEU A 35 -11.91 4.87 -17.33
N ASN A 36 -11.80 4.78 -18.65
CA ASN A 36 -12.90 4.42 -19.54
C ASN A 36 -13.43 2.99 -19.28
N LYS A 37 -12.52 2.02 -19.01
CA LYS A 37 -12.92 0.65 -18.61
C LYS A 37 -13.71 0.66 -17.31
N VAL A 38 -13.28 1.47 -16.33
CA VAL A 38 -13.99 1.61 -15.04
C VAL A 38 -15.38 2.24 -15.25
N PHE A 39 -15.50 3.30 -16.06
CA PHE A 39 -16.81 3.87 -16.40
C PHE A 39 -17.72 2.87 -17.11
N SER A 40 -17.19 2.11 -18.06
CA SER A 40 -17.95 1.07 -18.77
C SER A 40 -18.44 -0.05 -17.86
N THR A 41 -17.66 -0.36 -16.79
CA THR A 41 -18.01 -1.44 -15.84
C THR A 41 -18.98 -1.00 -14.76
N PHE A 42 -18.84 0.25 -14.24
CA PHE A 42 -19.60 0.72 -13.08
C PHE A 42 -20.66 1.77 -13.42
N GLY A 43 -20.69 2.23 -14.67
CA GLY A 43 -21.68 3.17 -15.19
C GLY A 43 -21.31 4.64 -15.00
N GLU A 44 -22.09 5.52 -15.64
CA GLU A 44 -21.82 6.97 -15.67
C GLU A 44 -22.04 7.68 -14.30
N THR A 45 -22.71 7.02 -13.34
CA THR A 45 -22.95 7.60 -12.00
C THR A 45 -21.70 7.85 -11.19
N ILE A 46 -20.57 7.22 -11.59
CA ILE A 46 -19.25 7.42 -10.97
C ILE A 46 -18.40 8.45 -11.69
N LYS A 47 -18.97 9.18 -12.65
CA LYS A 47 -18.27 10.23 -13.41
C LYS A 47 -18.72 11.60 -12.94
N ASN A 48 -17.78 12.48 -12.68
CA ASN A 48 -18.06 13.90 -12.41
C ASN A 48 -18.35 14.66 -13.70
N GLU A 49 -18.91 15.87 -13.59
CA GLU A 49 -19.21 16.74 -14.74
C GLU A 49 -17.97 17.11 -15.57
N ASP A 50 -16.79 17.20 -14.93
CA ASP A 50 -15.51 17.46 -15.58
C ASP A 50 -14.88 16.22 -16.24
N GLY A 51 -15.55 15.08 -16.20
CA GLY A 51 -15.07 13.80 -16.74
C GLY A 51 -14.18 13.01 -15.80
N SER A 52 -13.83 13.51 -14.63
CA SER A 52 -13.00 12.81 -13.65
C SER A 52 -13.79 11.74 -12.89
N LEU A 53 -13.07 10.84 -12.20
CA LEU A 53 -13.66 9.79 -11.39
C LEU A 53 -14.22 10.32 -10.08
N ASN A 54 -15.51 10.10 -9.82
CA ASN A 54 -16.11 10.28 -8.51
C ASN A 54 -15.77 9.09 -7.61
N ARG A 55 -14.63 9.18 -6.91
CA ARG A 55 -14.12 8.12 -6.03
C ARG A 55 -15.08 7.75 -4.91
N LYS A 56 -15.86 8.72 -4.40
CA LYS A 56 -16.86 8.47 -3.36
C LYS A 56 -18.01 7.63 -3.88
N ALA A 57 -18.52 7.96 -5.07
CA ALA A 57 -19.59 7.20 -5.70
C ALA A 57 -19.14 5.78 -6.03
N LEU A 58 -17.94 5.60 -6.62
CA LEU A 58 -17.37 4.28 -6.87
C LEU A 58 -17.19 3.49 -5.56
N GLY A 59 -16.63 4.12 -4.52
CA GLY A 59 -16.49 3.51 -3.20
C GLY A 59 -17.80 2.98 -2.65
N ASN A 60 -18.88 3.76 -2.71
CA ASN A 60 -20.20 3.34 -2.25
C ASN A 60 -20.74 2.11 -3.02
N ILE A 61 -20.41 1.99 -4.29
CA ILE A 61 -20.81 0.84 -5.12
C ILE A 61 -20.04 -0.42 -4.70
N VAL A 62 -18.72 -0.32 -4.54
CA VAL A 62 -17.88 -1.50 -4.34
C VAL A 62 -17.79 -1.96 -2.88
N PHE A 63 -17.96 -1.06 -1.90
CA PHE A 63 -17.93 -1.44 -0.47
C PHE A 63 -19.14 -2.26 -0.01
N ASN A 64 -20.23 -2.25 -0.77
CA ASN A 64 -21.45 -2.98 -0.45
C ASN A 64 -21.70 -4.18 -1.38
N ASP A 65 -20.70 -4.54 -2.21
CA ASP A 65 -20.87 -5.59 -3.24
C ASP A 65 -19.50 -6.21 -3.55
N ASP A 66 -19.26 -7.40 -3.01
CA ASP A 66 -18.00 -8.11 -3.14
C ASP A 66 -17.65 -8.44 -4.61
N GLU A 67 -18.65 -8.74 -5.45
CA GLU A 67 -18.41 -9.03 -6.86
C GLU A 67 -17.90 -7.78 -7.60
N LYS A 68 -18.47 -6.62 -7.28
CA LYS A 68 -18.02 -5.34 -7.83
C LYS A 68 -16.65 -4.93 -7.31
N LEU A 69 -16.36 -5.21 -6.04
CA LEU A 69 -15.01 -5.00 -5.49
C LEU A 69 -13.98 -5.85 -6.24
N ILE A 70 -14.28 -7.14 -6.46
CA ILE A 70 -13.42 -8.05 -7.24
C ILE A 70 -13.25 -7.53 -8.68
N ALA A 71 -14.34 -7.08 -9.32
CA ALA A 71 -14.28 -6.51 -10.67
C ALA A 71 -13.37 -5.27 -10.72
N LEU A 72 -13.47 -4.36 -9.75
CA LEU A 72 -12.58 -3.19 -9.66
C LEU A 72 -11.13 -3.61 -9.47
N ASN A 73 -10.86 -4.53 -8.55
CA ASN A 73 -9.52 -5.03 -8.28
C ASN A 73 -8.90 -5.68 -9.52
N ASN A 74 -9.66 -6.47 -10.28
CA ASN A 74 -9.20 -7.09 -11.52
C ASN A 74 -8.82 -6.06 -12.61
N LEU A 75 -9.45 -4.89 -12.62
CA LEU A 75 -9.10 -3.81 -13.53
C LEU A 75 -7.87 -3.01 -13.04
N THR A 76 -7.77 -2.76 -11.74
CA THR A 76 -6.82 -1.80 -11.17
C THR A 76 -5.50 -2.45 -10.75
N HIS A 77 -5.51 -3.64 -10.13
CA HIS A 77 -4.28 -4.27 -9.61
C HIS A 77 -3.22 -4.54 -10.69
N PRO A 78 -3.57 -5.04 -11.90
CA PRO A 78 -2.57 -5.21 -12.96
C PRO A 78 -1.88 -3.89 -13.34
N LYS A 79 -2.65 -2.78 -13.39
CA LYS A 79 -2.13 -1.47 -13.75
C LYS A 79 -1.27 -0.86 -12.65
N ILE A 80 -1.68 -1.01 -11.39
CA ILE A 80 -0.87 -0.61 -10.23
C ILE A 80 0.47 -1.32 -10.27
N LYS A 81 0.46 -2.65 -10.48
CA LYS A 81 1.66 -3.48 -10.55
C LYS A 81 2.57 -3.06 -11.69
N GLU A 82 2.04 -2.87 -12.89
CA GLU A 82 2.78 -2.38 -14.05
C GLU A 82 3.50 -1.06 -13.72
N ASN A 83 2.78 -0.09 -13.13
CA ASN A 83 3.32 1.22 -12.80
C ASN A 83 4.39 1.15 -11.70
N ILE A 84 4.22 0.28 -10.69
CA ILE A 84 5.25 0.06 -9.66
C ILE A 84 6.52 -0.51 -10.29
N LEU A 85 6.40 -1.57 -11.09
CA LEU A 85 7.55 -2.21 -11.74
C LEU A 85 8.25 -1.26 -12.71
N LYS A 86 7.50 -0.42 -13.43
CA LYS A 86 8.06 0.62 -14.28
C LYS A 86 8.89 1.63 -13.48
N LYS A 87 8.39 2.10 -12.35
CA LYS A 87 9.14 3.02 -11.47
C LYS A 87 10.43 2.39 -10.93
N ILE A 88 10.39 1.11 -10.57
CA ILE A 88 11.59 0.38 -10.15
C ILE A 88 12.63 0.35 -11.27
N GLU A 89 12.20 0.07 -12.50
CA GLU A 89 13.11 0.03 -13.65
C GLU A 89 13.67 1.44 -13.97
N GLU A 90 12.89 2.50 -13.81
CA GLU A 90 13.37 3.89 -13.92
C GLU A 90 14.48 4.17 -12.89
N TYR A 91 14.33 3.73 -11.64
CA TYR A 91 15.38 3.88 -10.62
C TYR A 91 16.63 3.04 -10.94
N LYS A 92 16.48 1.83 -11.47
CA LYS A 92 17.61 1.00 -11.93
C LYS A 92 18.39 1.70 -13.05
N THR A 93 17.71 2.30 -14.03
CA THR A 93 18.36 3.03 -15.14
C THR A 93 19.10 4.28 -14.65
N GLN A 94 18.68 4.86 -13.52
CA GLN A 94 19.36 5.96 -12.83
C GLN A 94 20.56 5.48 -11.98
N GLY A 95 20.86 4.19 -11.97
CA GLY A 95 21.98 3.61 -11.21
C GLY A 95 21.70 3.43 -9.71
N LYS A 96 20.43 3.49 -9.28
CA LYS A 96 20.07 3.25 -7.88
C LYS A 96 20.29 1.78 -7.53
N LYS A 97 21.00 1.52 -6.44
CA LYS A 97 21.35 0.15 -6.00
C LYS A 97 20.23 -0.50 -5.20
N ILE A 98 19.49 0.28 -4.44
CA ILE A 98 18.38 -0.17 -3.58
C ILE A 98 17.19 0.75 -3.83
N VAL A 99 16.03 0.12 -4.02
CA VAL A 99 14.72 0.79 -4.09
C VAL A 99 13.76 -0.02 -3.24
N ALA A 100 13.02 0.63 -2.38
CA ALA A 100 12.01 -0.04 -1.55
C ALA A 100 10.60 0.18 -2.09
N ILE A 101 9.74 -0.83 -1.96
CA ILE A 101 8.30 -0.73 -2.22
C ILE A 101 7.59 -0.63 -0.87
N ASP A 102 6.86 0.45 -0.62
CA ASP A 102 5.96 0.57 0.53
C ASP A 102 4.55 0.14 0.10
N ALA A 103 4.13 -1.04 0.56
CA ALA A 103 2.83 -1.61 0.23
C ALA A 103 2.26 -2.45 1.38
N ALA A 104 1.03 -2.16 1.80
CA ALA A 104 0.37 -2.91 2.87
C ALA A 104 -0.04 -4.34 2.44
N LEU A 105 -0.32 -4.55 1.16
CA LEU A 105 -0.83 -5.79 0.59
C LEU A 105 0.20 -6.48 -0.34
N LEU A 106 1.49 -6.25 -0.11
CA LEU A 106 2.57 -6.73 -0.98
C LEU A 106 2.56 -8.26 -1.16
N ILE A 107 2.28 -8.99 -0.10
CA ILE A 107 2.21 -10.46 -0.11
C ILE A 107 0.91 -10.90 -0.80
N GLU A 108 -0.22 -10.32 -0.39
CA GLU A 108 -1.56 -10.64 -0.89
C GLU A 108 -1.68 -10.37 -2.40
N ASP A 109 -1.05 -9.30 -2.89
CA ASP A 109 -1.04 -8.91 -4.31
C ASP A 109 0.07 -9.60 -5.12
N ASN A 110 0.74 -10.60 -4.50
CA ASN A 110 1.73 -11.44 -5.16
C ASN A 110 2.90 -10.65 -5.78
N TYR A 111 3.54 -9.80 -4.98
CA TYR A 111 4.77 -9.08 -5.37
C TYR A 111 6.06 -9.84 -5.03
N LEU A 112 6.00 -10.90 -4.22
CA LEU A 112 7.18 -11.67 -3.79
C LEU A 112 8.14 -12.06 -4.92
N PRO A 113 7.68 -12.46 -6.14
CA PRO A 113 8.59 -12.79 -7.24
C PRO A 113 9.38 -11.61 -7.81
N TYR A 114 9.07 -10.38 -7.43
CA TYR A 114 9.64 -9.14 -7.97
C TYR A 114 10.51 -8.38 -6.97
N ILE A 115 10.71 -8.93 -5.79
CA ILE A 115 11.52 -8.34 -4.72
C ILE A 115 12.61 -9.31 -4.29
N ASP A 116 13.75 -8.76 -3.88
CA ASP A 116 14.89 -9.56 -3.38
C ASP A 116 14.75 -9.82 -1.87
N LYS A 117 14.17 -8.89 -1.13
CA LYS A 117 14.02 -8.95 0.33
C LYS A 117 12.69 -8.37 0.77
N LEU A 118 12.06 -9.01 1.74
CA LEU A 118 10.84 -8.56 2.39
C LEU A 118 11.11 -8.13 3.84
N ILE A 119 10.82 -6.88 4.14
CA ILE A 119 10.84 -6.33 5.49
C ILE A 119 9.40 -6.22 5.99
N LEU A 120 9.08 -6.95 7.03
CA LEU A 120 7.79 -6.84 7.69
C LEU A 120 7.88 -5.84 8.84
N VAL A 121 7.02 -4.84 8.81
CA VAL A 121 6.85 -3.89 9.91
C VAL A 121 5.69 -4.32 10.79
N THR A 122 5.99 -4.64 12.02
CA THR A 122 5.01 -5.05 13.02
C THR A 122 4.79 -3.94 14.06
N CYS A 123 3.69 -4.00 14.77
CA CYS A 123 3.52 -3.30 16.04
C CYS A 123 2.45 -4.00 16.89
N LYS A 124 2.46 -3.72 18.20
CA LYS A 124 1.45 -4.25 19.12
C LYS A 124 0.05 -3.85 18.69
N LYS A 125 -0.90 -4.78 18.80
CA LYS A 125 -2.26 -4.61 18.28
C LYS A 125 -2.99 -3.38 18.86
N ASP A 126 -2.79 -3.11 20.14
CA ASP A 126 -3.37 -1.93 20.81
C ASP A 126 -2.81 -0.61 20.25
N ILE A 127 -1.51 -0.58 19.92
CA ILE A 127 -0.85 0.56 19.29
C ILE A 127 -1.36 0.72 17.85
N GLN A 128 -1.47 -0.37 17.11
CA GLN A 128 -1.98 -0.35 15.73
C GLN A 128 -3.41 0.22 15.68
N ILE A 129 -4.31 -0.23 16.57
CA ILE A 129 -5.68 0.27 16.67
C ILE A 129 -5.67 1.78 16.96
N LYS A 130 -4.93 2.23 17.97
CA LYS A 130 -4.84 3.65 18.34
C LYS A 130 -4.33 4.52 17.17
N ARG A 131 -3.32 4.05 16.44
CA ARG A 131 -2.77 4.77 15.28
C ARG A 131 -3.78 4.86 14.13
N ILE A 132 -4.55 3.80 13.86
CA ILE A 132 -5.60 3.81 12.83
C ILE A 132 -6.72 4.77 13.21
N ILE A 133 -7.20 4.74 14.45
CA ILE A 133 -8.23 5.65 14.93
C ILE A 133 -7.78 7.12 14.78
N ALA A 134 -6.55 7.43 15.21
CA ALA A 134 -6.01 8.79 15.15
C ALA A 134 -5.81 9.28 13.70
N ARG A 135 -5.39 8.42 12.77
CA ARG A 135 -5.17 8.78 11.37
C ARG A 135 -6.48 8.97 10.60
N ASP A 136 -7.42 8.03 10.78
CA ASP A 136 -8.60 7.90 9.93
C ASP A 136 -9.86 8.49 10.58
N ASN A 137 -9.76 8.95 11.82
CA ASN A 137 -10.88 9.47 12.62
C ASN A 137 -12.08 8.48 12.62
N CYS A 138 -11.79 7.19 12.83
CA CYS A 138 -12.75 6.11 12.80
C CYS A 138 -12.96 5.50 14.19
N THR A 139 -14.00 4.67 14.33
CA THR A 139 -14.27 3.94 15.57
C THR A 139 -13.29 2.77 15.76
N GLU A 140 -13.15 2.30 16.99
CA GLU A 140 -12.32 1.11 17.32
C GLU A 140 -12.78 -0.13 16.53
N LYS A 141 -14.09 -0.33 16.38
CA LYS A 141 -14.67 -1.43 15.61
C LYS A 141 -14.25 -1.37 14.14
N GLU A 142 -14.25 -0.20 13.54
CA GLU A 142 -13.80 -0.01 12.16
C GLU A 142 -12.29 -0.22 12.03
N ALA A 143 -11.51 0.23 12.99
CA ALA A 143 -10.06 -0.02 13.02
C ALA A 143 -9.75 -1.52 13.09
N ILE A 144 -10.42 -2.27 13.98
CA ILE A 144 -10.28 -3.72 14.10
C ILE A 144 -10.72 -4.43 12.81
N SER A 145 -11.82 -4.00 12.19
CA SER A 145 -12.28 -4.56 10.92
C SER A 145 -11.23 -4.39 9.81
N ARG A 146 -10.58 -3.23 9.72
CA ARG A 146 -9.49 -2.97 8.75
C ARG A 146 -8.26 -3.81 9.01
N ILE A 147 -7.91 -4.07 10.28
CA ILE A 147 -6.80 -4.97 10.62
C ILE A 147 -7.13 -6.40 10.18
N ASN A 148 -8.35 -6.87 10.48
CA ASN A 148 -8.77 -8.23 10.19
C ASN A 148 -9.05 -8.49 8.70
N SER A 149 -9.15 -7.45 7.86
CA SER A 149 -9.31 -7.60 6.39
C SER A 149 -7.99 -7.90 5.67
N GLN A 150 -6.87 -7.85 6.37
CA GLN A 150 -5.55 -8.17 5.83
C GLN A 150 -5.02 -9.46 6.46
N MET A 151 -4.01 -10.06 5.81
CA MET A 151 -3.26 -11.17 6.39
C MET A 151 -2.69 -10.78 7.76
N SER A 152 -2.71 -11.69 8.74
CA SER A 152 -2.18 -11.44 10.08
C SER A 152 -0.67 -11.14 10.06
N GLN A 153 -0.17 -10.41 11.08
CA GLN A 153 1.27 -10.16 11.18
C GLN A 153 2.05 -11.47 11.34
N GLU A 154 1.49 -12.43 12.05
CA GLU A 154 2.07 -13.76 12.26
C GLU A 154 2.19 -14.56 10.95
N ASP A 155 1.20 -14.46 10.07
CA ASP A 155 1.25 -15.11 8.77
C ASP A 155 2.19 -14.39 7.81
N LYS A 156 2.20 -13.05 7.79
CA LYS A 156 3.15 -12.26 7.02
C LYS A 156 4.60 -12.52 7.44
N ALA A 157 4.84 -12.75 8.73
CA ALA A 157 6.18 -13.04 9.25
C ALA A 157 6.82 -14.30 8.65
N LYS A 158 6.00 -15.26 8.17
CA LYS A 158 6.50 -16.48 7.52
C LYS A 158 7.17 -16.22 6.16
N PHE A 159 6.91 -15.06 5.57
CA PHE A 159 7.47 -14.65 4.28
C PHE A 159 8.61 -13.65 4.43
N ALA A 160 8.76 -13.03 5.61
CA ALA A 160 9.68 -11.92 5.83
C ALA A 160 11.12 -12.39 6.00
N ASP A 161 12.05 -11.72 5.32
CA ASP A 161 13.50 -11.84 5.56
C ASP A 161 13.91 -11.09 6.83
N TYR A 162 13.25 -9.96 7.11
CA TYR A 162 13.49 -9.12 8.28
C TYR A 162 12.17 -8.69 8.91
N ILE A 163 12.18 -8.55 10.24
CA ILE A 163 11.03 -8.04 11.00
C ILE A 163 11.48 -6.82 11.80
N ILE A 164 10.75 -5.72 11.69
CA ILE A 164 10.96 -4.48 12.43
C ILE A 164 9.77 -4.27 13.37
N ASP A 165 10.02 -4.16 14.67
CA ASP A 165 9.00 -3.81 15.66
C ASP A 165 8.90 -2.28 15.84
N ASN A 166 7.82 -1.71 15.35
CA ASN A 166 7.48 -0.29 15.50
C ASN A 166 6.56 -0.04 16.71
N SER A 167 6.74 -0.79 17.80
CA SER A 167 6.00 -0.55 19.06
C SER A 167 6.75 0.40 20.01
N GLY A 168 8.03 0.65 19.76
CA GLY A 168 8.92 1.43 20.61
C GLY A 168 9.06 2.90 20.20
N SER A 169 10.18 3.51 20.60
CA SER A 169 10.54 4.89 20.22
C SER A 169 11.07 4.95 18.77
N PHE A 170 11.14 6.19 18.26
CA PHE A 170 11.68 6.43 16.91
C PHE A 170 13.16 6.05 16.82
N GLU A 171 13.95 6.32 17.87
CA GLU A 171 15.39 5.97 17.93
C GLU A 171 15.60 4.45 17.84
N ASN A 172 14.75 3.68 18.55
CA ASN A 172 14.80 2.21 18.46
C ASN A 172 14.43 1.72 17.05
N LEU A 173 13.42 2.35 16.43
CA LEU A 173 13.03 2.03 15.06
C LEU A 173 14.15 2.32 14.07
N GLU A 174 14.79 3.49 14.18
CA GLU A 174 15.90 3.89 13.33
C GLU A 174 17.08 2.92 13.45
N GLN A 175 17.43 2.49 14.68
CA GLN A 175 18.48 1.52 14.90
C GLN A 175 18.20 0.19 14.19
N GLN A 176 16.97 -0.35 14.30
CA GLN A 176 16.58 -1.58 13.61
C GLN A 176 16.68 -1.45 12.08
N VAL A 177 16.30 -0.28 11.53
CA VAL A 177 16.42 -0.01 10.09
C VAL A 177 17.89 0.02 9.67
N LEU A 178 18.75 0.70 10.43
CA LEU A 178 20.19 0.81 10.14
C LEU A 178 20.88 -0.55 10.14
N GLU A 179 20.51 -1.47 11.02
CA GLU A 179 21.03 -2.85 11.05
C GLU A 179 20.69 -3.64 9.77
N ILE A 180 19.61 -3.28 9.07
CA ILE A 180 19.20 -3.97 7.84
C ILE A 180 19.89 -3.38 6.60
N ILE A 181 20.12 -2.06 6.57
CA ILE A 181 20.64 -1.37 5.38
C ILE A 181 22.16 -1.17 5.41
N SER A 182 22.83 -1.48 6.51
CA SER A 182 24.29 -1.47 6.63
C SER A 182 24.93 -2.71 6.01
#